data_0d7fe6e8ee6f56200363b5cefab9d68b
#
_entry.id   0d7fe6e8ee6f56200363b5cefab9d68b
#
_cell.length_a   1.000
_cell.length_b   1.000
_cell.length_c   1.000
_cell.angle_alpha   90.00
_cell.angle_beta   90.00
_cell.angle_gamma   90.00
#
_symmetry.space_group_name_H-M   'P 1'
#
loop_
_entity.id
_entity.type
_entity.pdbx_description
1 polymer ?
#
loop_
_entity_poly.entity_id
_entity_poly.type
_entity_poly.pdbx_seq_one_letter_code
_entity_poly.pdbx_strand_id
1 'polypeptide(L)'
;AVARTHPQALVVADMPWMSYHVSTEDTLRNAAQLIRAGAGAVKLEGGRRRLPMIEALVAAEIPVMGHVGLTPQSVHAMGGFKVQGRSTKAALDLVDAAKALVHAGCFSLVLEGVPAEVAALVTEAVDVSTIGIGAGPHCDGQVLVFHDVLGIEKRVLPKFVRRYADLHGTGVAALKEFAADVRSGEFPAPQEVYGLCDEVVDELKLYGLG
;
A
#
# COMPACT_ATOMS: atom_id res chain seq x y z
N ALA A 1 -8.37 -9.29 -2.26
CA ALA A 1 -9.10 -8.34 -3.10
C ALA A 1 -8.33 -8.06 -4.41
N VAL A 2 -7.11 -7.49 -4.37
CA VAL A 2 -6.35 -7.05 -5.57
C VAL A 2 -6.15 -8.17 -6.59
N ALA A 3 -5.63 -9.33 -6.20
CA ALA A 3 -5.38 -10.44 -7.13
C ALA A 3 -6.63 -10.94 -7.87
N ARG A 4 -7.83 -10.80 -7.26
CA ARG A 4 -9.11 -11.21 -7.88
C ARG A 4 -9.53 -10.32 -9.06
N THR A 5 -8.92 -9.16 -9.25
CA THR A 5 -9.16 -8.30 -10.42
C THR A 5 -8.31 -8.71 -11.61
N HIS A 6 -7.44 -9.72 -11.46
CA HIS A 6 -6.52 -10.21 -12.49
C HIS A 6 -5.73 -9.09 -13.16
N PRO A 7 -5.02 -8.23 -12.37
CA PRO A 7 -4.25 -7.13 -12.94
C PRO A 7 -3.11 -7.67 -13.81
N GLN A 8 -2.76 -6.93 -14.86
CA GLN A 8 -1.58 -7.26 -15.68
C GLN A 8 -0.26 -7.01 -14.94
N ALA A 9 -0.28 -6.09 -13.94
CA ALA A 9 0.87 -5.79 -13.12
C ALA A 9 1.15 -6.92 -12.11
N LEU A 10 2.43 -7.13 -11.78
CA LEU A 10 2.84 -8.04 -10.71
C LEU A 10 2.26 -7.57 -9.37
N VAL A 11 1.52 -8.46 -8.71
CA VAL A 11 1.01 -8.20 -7.36
C VAL A 11 2.07 -8.60 -6.34
N VAL A 12 2.68 -7.62 -5.70
CA VAL A 12 3.62 -7.83 -4.59
C VAL A 12 2.89 -7.59 -3.27
N ALA A 13 2.80 -8.63 -2.43
CA ALA A 13 2.14 -8.52 -1.14
C ALA A 13 3.13 -8.10 -0.05
N ASP A 14 2.81 -7.01 0.64
CA ASP A 14 3.60 -6.56 1.79
C ASP A 14 3.35 -7.47 2.99
N MET A 15 4.41 -8.09 3.51
CA MET A 15 4.30 -8.96 4.69
C MET A 15 4.04 -8.09 5.93
N PRO A 16 2.96 -8.35 6.70
CA PRO A 16 2.63 -7.55 7.87
C PRO A 16 3.70 -7.61 8.97
N TRP A 17 3.74 -6.58 9.80
CA TRP A 17 4.57 -6.60 11.01
C TRP A 17 4.34 -7.88 11.82
N MET A 18 5.41 -8.46 12.35
CA MET A 18 5.50 -9.74 13.06
C MET A 18 5.33 -11.00 12.18
N SER A 19 4.96 -10.92 10.92
CA SER A 19 4.84 -12.10 10.06
C SER A 19 6.19 -12.66 9.55
N TYR A 20 7.30 -11.91 9.75
CA TYR A 20 8.66 -12.30 9.34
C TYR A 20 9.73 -11.93 10.38
N HIS A 21 9.34 -11.80 11.66
CA HIS A 21 10.23 -11.36 12.72
C HIS A 21 10.60 -12.46 13.71
N VAL A 22 9.81 -13.53 13.76
CA VAL A 22 9.91 -14.58 14.78
C VAL A 22 10.91 -15.65 14.37
N SER A 23 10.70 -16.28 13.22
CA SER A 23 11.57 -17.33 12.68
C SER A 23 11.48 -17.41 11.15
N THR A 24 12.39 -18.14 10.51
CA THR A 24 12.34 -18.44 9.07
C THR A 24 11.15 -19.31 8.72
N GLU A 25 10.79 -20.30 9.53
CA GLU A 25 9.63 -21.18 9.34
C GLU A 25 8.33 -20.38 9.37
N ASP A 26 8.20 -19.46 10.31
CA ASP A 26 7.03 -18.60 10.43
C ASP A 26 6.92 -17.64 9.23
N THR A 27 8.06 -17.10 8.80
CA THR A 27 8.15 -16.28 7.58
C THR A 27 7.67 -17.03 6.36
N LEU A 28 8.11 -18.27 6.15
CA LEU A 28 7.69 -19.11 5.03
C LEU A 28 6.18 -19.41 5.07
N ARG A 29 5.63 -19.75 6.23
CA ARG A 29 4.19 -20.02 6.40
C ARG A 29 3.35 -18.80 6.05
N ASN A 30 3.74 -17.63 6.53
CA ASN A 30 3.02 -16.38 6.30
C ASN A 30 3.13 -15.94 4.84
N ALA A 31 4.30 -16.03 4.23
CA ALA A 31 4.48 -15.73 2.81
C ALA A 31 3.64 -16.66 1.93
N ALA A 32 3.62 -17.97 2.23
CA ALA A 32 2.83 -18.94 1.50
C ALA A 32 1.33 -18.62 1.51
N GLN A 33 0.80 -18.04 2.59
CA GLN A 33 -0.60 -17.59 2.65
C GLN A 33 -0.86 -16.44 1.65
N LEU A 34 0.07 -15.49 1.52
CA LEU A 34 -0.03 -14.37 0.59
C LEU A 34 0.05 -14.85 -0.86
N ILE A 35 0.96 -15.78 -1.16
CA ILE A 35 1.07 -16.39 -2.50
C ILE A 35 -0.21 -17.16 -2.85
N ARG A 36 -0.75 -17.98 -1.94
CA ARG A 36 -2.03 -18.67 -2.13
C ARG A 36 -3.22 -17.72 -2.31
N ALA A 37 -3.15 -16.52 -1.74
CA ALA A 37 -4.15 -15.48 -1.93
C ALA A 37 -4.03 -14.76 -3.29
N GLY A 38 -3.03 -15.12 -4.12
CA GLY A 38 -2.83 -14.64 -5.48
C GLY A 38 -1.75 -13.58 -5.64
N ALA A 39 -0.88 -13.36 -4.65
CA ALA A 39 0.32 -12.56 -4.85
C ALA A 39 1.33 -13.33 -5.69
N GLY A 40 2.05 -12.62 -6.57
CA GLY A 40 3.16 -13.18 -7.35
C GLY A 40 4.51 -13.05 -6.65
N ALA A 41 4.60 -12.19 -5.63
CA ALA A 41 5.81 -11.96 -4.84
C ALA A 41 5.43 -11.41 -3.46
N VAL A 42 6.40 -11.40 -2.54
CA VAL A 42 6.25 -10.76 -1.22
C VAL A 42 7.27 -9.65 -1.02
N LYS A 43 6.92 -8.63 -0.20
CA LYS A 43 7.84 -7.60 0.26
C LYS A 43 8.03 -7.70 1.78
N LEU A 44 9.24 -7.43 2.24
CA LEU A 44 9.55 -7.32 3.66
C LEU A 44 10.60 -6.24 3.94
N GLU A 45 10.50 -5.62 5.11
CA GLU A 45 11.30 -4.48 5.51
C GLU A 45 12.44 -4.89 6.46
N GLY A 46 13.58 -4.14 6.44
CA GLY A 46 14.56 -4.20 7.51
C GLY A 46 16.01 -4.50 7.10
N GLY A 47 16.33 -4.42 5.82
CA GLY A 47 17.70 -4.52 5.33
C GLY A 47 18.41 -5.82 5.76
N ARG A 48 19.69 -5.72 6.10
CA ARG A 48 20.55 -6.88 6.44
C ARG A 48 20.00 -7.79 7.54
N ARG A 49 19.20 -7.28 8.46
CA ARG A 49 18.58 -8.09 9.53
C ARG A 49 17.63 -9.15 9.02
N ARG A 50 17.20 -9.01 7.75
CA ARG A 50 16.22 -9.90 7.10
C ARG A 50 16.85 -10.90 6.12
N LEU A 51 18.17 -10.89 5.98
CA LEU A 51 18.86 -11.82 5.07
C LEU A 51 18.46 -13.29 5.29
N PRO A 52 18.43 -13.83 6.52
CA PRO A 52 18.03 -15.24 6.70
C PRO A 52 16.60 -15.54 6.23
N MET A 53 15.68 -14.59 6.41
CA MET A 53 14.29 -14.71 5.95
C MET A 53 14.18 -14.65 4.45
N ILE A 54 14.93 -13.73 3.83
CA ILE A 54 14.98 -13.55 2.36
C ILE A 54 15.57 -14.80 1.70
N GLU A 55 16.70 -15.27 2.17
CA GLU A 55 17.35 -16.49 1.69
C GLU A 55 16.42 -17.71 1.78
N ALA A 56 15.70 -17.86 2.90
CA ALA A 56 14.73 -18.94 3.08
C ALA A 56 13.54 -18.83 2.10
N LEU A 57 13.02 -17.61 1.86
CA LEU A 57 11.94 -17.38 0.91
C LEU A 57 12.39 -17.67 -0.53
N VAL A 58 13.57 -17.19 -0.91
CA VAL A 58 14.16 -17.43 -2.25
C VAL A 58 14.44 -18.93 -2.46
N ALA A 59 14.98 -19.62 -1.45
CA ALA A 59 15.18 -21.07 -1.49
C ALA A 59 13.88 -21.87 -1.60
N ALA A 60 12.75 -21.29 -1.14
CA ALA A 60 11.40 -21.84 -1.29
C ALA A 60 10.70 -21.36 -2.59
N GLU A 61 11.45 -20.80 -3.55
CA GLU A 61 10.96 -20.33 -4.87
C GLU A 61 9.91 -19.19 -4.75
N ILE A 62 9.91 -18.43 -3.64
CA ILE A 62 9.06 -17.26 -3.45
C ILE A 62 9.84 -16.01 -3.84
N PRO A 63 9.43 -15.24 -4.88
CA PRO A 63 10.10 -14.01 -5.27
C PRO A 63 9.98 -12.95 -4.17
N VAL A 64 11.10 -12.26 -3.86
CA VAL A 64 11.18 -11.31 -2.76
C VAL A 64 11.58 -9.93 -3.26
N MET A 65 10.79 -8.91 -2.88
CA MET A 65 11.15 -7.49 -2.97
C MET A 65 11.68 -7.05 -1.61
N GLY A 66 12.91 -6.52 -1.58
CA GLY A 66 13.53 -5.98 -0.37
C GLY A 66 13.06 -4.54 -0.10
N HIS A 67 13.28 -4.05 1.12
CA HIS A 67 12.97 -2.67 1.48
C HIS A 67 14.01 -2.12 2.47
N VAL A 68 14.64 -1.01 2.09
CA VAL A 68 15.64 -0.29 2.88
C VAL A 68 15.31 1.19 3.03
N GLY A 69 15.99 1.86 3.95
CA GLY A 69 15.74 3.25 4.31
C GLY A 69 14.81 3.36 5.52
N LEU A 70 13.80 4.21 5.45
CA LEU A 70 12.74 4.25 6.43
C LEU A 70 11.92 2.97 6.30
N THR A 71 11.73 2.27 7.40
CA THR A 71 10.92 1.06 7.49
C THR A 71 9.76 1.31 8.45
N PRO A 72 8.55 1.67 7.94
CA PRO A 72 7.40 2.04 8.76
C PRO A 72 7.03 1.03 9.83
N GLN A 73 7.19 -0.26 9.56
CA GLN A 73 6.93 -1.32 10.53
C GLN A 73 7.91 -1.31 11.72
N SER A 74 9.08 -0.66 11.57
CA SER A 74 10.08 -0.50 12.61
C SER A 74 10.08 0.89 13.24
N VAL A 75 9.05 1.71 13.01
CA VAL A 75 8.99 3.13 13.40
C VAL A 75 9.26 3.37 14.89
N HIS A 76 8.79 2.49 15.76
CA HIS A 76 9.03 2.59 17.21
C HIS A 76 10.52 2.41 17.54
N ALA A 77 11.20 1.44 16.92
CA ALA A 77 12.63 1.22 17.11
C ALA A 77 13.48 2.35 16.48
N MET A 78 12.98 3.03 15.46
CA MET A 78 13.65 4.15 14.81
C MET A 78 13.40 5.50 15.52
N GLY A 79 12.51 5.54 16.49
CA GLY A 79 12.12 6.76 17.20
C GLY A 79 11.36 7.76 16.31
N GLY A 80 10.48 7.26 15.43
CA GLY A 80 9.61 8.03 14.55
C GLY A 80 9.98 7.93 13.05
N PHE A 81 9.18 8.61 12.23
CA PHE A 81 9.38 8.70 10.77
C PHE A 81 10.51 9.68 10.46
N LYS A 82 11.72 9.17 10.28
CA LYS A 82 12.92 9.98 10.03
C LYS A 82 13.58 9.56 8.72
N VAL A 83 14.03 10.54 7.94
CA VAL A 83 14.85 10.30 6.74
C VAL A 83 16.12 9.57 7.15
N GLN A 84 16.41 8.46 6.47
CA GLN A 84 17.57 7.61 6.70
C GLN A 84 18.72 7.98 5.75
N GLY A 85 19.96 7.56 6.08
CA GLY A 85 21.10 7.80 5.19
C GLY A 85 21.63 9.23 5.17
N ARG A 86 21.41 10.04 6.21
CA ARG A 86 21.81 11.48 6.26
C ARG A 86 23.28 11.74 6.62
N SER A 87 24.06 10.71 6.91
CA SER A 87 25.51 10.83 7.11
C SER A 87 26.24 9.91 6.15
N THR A 88 27.50 10.20 5.86
CA THR A 88 28.34 9.35 4.97
C THR A 88 28.30 7.89 5.37
N LYS A 89 28.49 7.63 6.68
CA LYS A 89 28.41 6.26 7.19
C LYS A 89 27.04 5.62 6.94
N ALA A 90 25.96 6.31 7.27
CA ALA A 90 24.60 5.78 7.09
C ALA A 90 24.23 5.60 5.62
N ALA A 91 24.74 6.46 4.72
CA ALA A 91 24.56 6.30 3.28
C ALA A 91 25.29 5.04 2.76
N LEU A 92 26.56 4.87 3.13
CA LEU A 92 27.32 3.66 2.77
C LEU A 92 26.70 2.38 3.35
N ASP A 93 26.25 2.41 4.60
CA ASP A 93 25.53 1.28 5.23
C ASP A 93 24.24 0.91 4.45
N LEU A 94 23.53 1.89 3.87
CA LEU A 94 22.36 1.64 3.01
C LEU A 94 22.73 1.00 1.66
N VAL A 95 23.76 1.51 1.00
CA VAL A 95 24.27 0.93 -0.25
C VAL A 95 24.68 -0.52 -0.03
N ASP A 96 25.45 -0.77 1.02
CA ASP A 96 25.88 -2.11 1.36
C ASP A 96 24.73 -3.04 1.76
N ALA A 97 23.71 -2.51 2.45
CA ALA A 97 22.49 -3.27 2.76
C ALA A 97 21.74 -3.65 1.48
N ALA A 98 21.57 -2.71 0.54
CA ALA A 98 20.94 -2.96 -0.75
C ALA A 98 21.65 -4.07 -1.54
N LYS A 99 22.99 -3.98 -1.66
CA LYS A 99 23.81 -5.04 -2.30
C LYS A 99 23.63 -6.41 -1.65
N ALA A 100 23.58 -6.44 -0.30
CA ALA A 100 23.39 -7.69 0.43
C ALA A 100 22.00 -8.30 0.17
N LEU A 101 20.95 -7.49 0.07
CA LEU A 101 19.60 -7.97 -0.27
C LEU A 101 19.52 -8.54 -1.69
N VAL A 102 20.16 -7.87 -2.66
CA VAL A 102 20.25 -8.38 -4.05
C VAL A 102 21.01 -9.69 -4.09
N HIS A 103 22.16 -9.77 -3.40
CA HIS A 103 22.94 -11.01 -3.29
C HIS A 103 22.15 -12.16 -2.67
N ALA A 104 21.25 -11.86 -1.71
CA ALA A 104 20.34 -12.85 -1.12
C ALA A 104 19.17 -13.25 -2.02
N GLY A 105 19.06 -12.65 -3.23
CA GLY A 105 18.08 -13.01 -4.26
C GLY A 105 16.85 -12.12 -4.35
N CYS A 106 16.86 -10.91 -3.75
CA CYS A 106 15.79 -9.94 -4.01
C CYS A 106 15.79 -9.54 -5.50
N PHE A 107 14.61 -9.59 -6.15
CA PHE A 107 14.45 -9.21 -7.56
C PHE A 107 14.24 -7.70 -7.75
N SER A 108 13.92 -6.98 -6.69
CA SER A 108 13.70 -5.53 -6.67
C SER A 108 13.84 -4.98 -5.26
N LEU A 109 14.08 -3.66 -5.14
CA LEU A 109 14.23 -2.98 -3.86
C LEU A 109 13.32 -1.75 -3.76
N VAL A 110 12.66 -1.58 -2.61
CA VAL A 110 12.03 -0.31 -2.24
C VAL A 110 13.04 0.53 -1.46
N LEU A 111 13.17 1.80 -1.85
CA LEU A 111 13.96 2.83 -1.16
C LEU A 111 12.98 3.85 -0.58
N GLU A 112 12.82 3.88 0.74
CA GLU A 112 11.88 4.80 1.38
C GLU A 112 12.58 5.83 2.26
N GLY A 113 12.19 7.11 2.11
CA GLY A 113 12.60 8.19 3.00
C GLY A 113 14.13 8.33 3.11
N VAL A 114 14.82 8.34 1.97
CA VAL A 114 16.28 8.54 1.87
C VAL A 114 16.59 9.77 1.01
N PRO A 115 17.74 10.45 1.19
CA PRO A 115 18.16 11.52 0.29
C PRO A 115 18.26 11.06 -1.16
N ALA A 116 17.94 11.94 -2.12
CA ALA A 116 17.96 11.61 -3.54
C ALA A 116 19.34 11.14 -4.03
N GLU A 117 20.41 11.71 -3.50
CA GLU A 117 21.79 11.34 -3.80
C GLU A 117 22.12 9.92 -3.33
N VAL A 118 21.60 9.52 -2.17
CA VAL A 118 21.77 8.15 -1.62
C VAL A 118 20.98 7.15 -2.45
N ALA A 119 19.77 7.51 -2.86
CA ALA A 119 18.96 6.68 -3.75
C ALA A 119 19.65 6.46 -5.11
N ALA A 120 20.25 7.52 -5.68
CA ALA A 120 21.05 7.43 -6.91
C ALA A 120 22.22 6.44 -6.75
N LEU A 121 22.98 6.56 -5.65
CA LEU A 121 24.09 5.66 -5.36
C LEU A 121 23.64 4.19 -5.19
N VAL A 122 22.48 3.96 -4.56
CA VAL A 122 21.94 2.60 -4.43
C VAL A 122 21.52 2.07 -5.79
N THR A 123 20.78 2.86 -6.57
CA THR A 123 20.29 2.45 -7.90
C THR A 123 21.46 2.12 -8.86
N GLU A 124 22.53 2.90 -8.83
CA GLU A 124 23.74 2.63 -9.61
C GLU A 124 24.51 1.38 -9.13
N ALA A 125 24.40 1.06 -7.83
CA ALA A 125 25.18 0.00 -7.20
C ALA A 125 24.55 -1.39 -7.27
N VAL A 126 23.30 -1.51 -7.76
CA VAL A 126 22.56 -2.78 -7.89
C VAL A 126 22.08 -2.99 -9.32
N ASP A 127 21.90 -4.25 -9.70
CA ASP A 127 21.45 -4.68 -11.05
C ASP A 127 19.97 -5.07 -11.08
N VAL A 128 19.21 -4.74 -10.03
CA VAL A 128 17.77 -4.97 -9.94
C VAL A 128 17.02 -3.63 -9.88
N SER A 129 15.74 -3.64 -10.28
CA SER A 129 14.93 -2.42 -10.25
C SER A 129 14.77 -1.85 -8.85
N THR A 130 14.93 -0.53 -8.72
CA THR A 130 14.69 0.23 -7.50
C THR A 130 13.38 1.02 -7.60
N ILE A 131 12.58 0.99 -6.54
CA ILE A 131 11.28 1.67 -6.44
C ILE A 131 11.36 2.70 -5.31
N GLY A 132 11.30 3.99 -5.65
CA GLY A 132 11.40 5.08 -4.70
C GLY A 132 10.07 5.48 -4.08
N ILE A 133 10.09 5.78 -2.79
CA ILE A 133 9.03 6.50 -2.08
C ILE A 133 9.67 7.50 -1.12
N GLY A 134 9.61 8.79 -1.47
CA GLY A 134 10.37 9.82 -0.75
C GLY A 134 11.89 9.63 -0.86
N ALA A 135 12.36 9.15 -2.01
CA ALA A 135 13.76 8.85 -2.30
C ALA A 135 14.31 9.65 -3.49
N GLY A 136 13.59 10.69 -3.94
CA GLY A 136 13.98 11.50 -5.10
C GLY A 136 13.72 10.79 -6.44
N PRO A 137 14.19 11.38 -7.56
CA PRO A 137 13.81 10.97 -8.91
C PRO A 137 14.70 9.87 -9.53
N HIS A 138 15.76 9.42 -8.86
CA HIS A 138 16.81 8.59 -9.45
C HIS A 138 16.59 7.08 -9.32
N CYS A 139 15.44 6.65 -8.76
CA CYS A 139 15.02 5.25 -8.80
C CYS A 139 14.38 4.91 -10.15
N ASP A 140 14.39 3.63 -10.53
CA ASP A 140 13.81 3.13 -11.78
C ASP A 140 12.28 3.28 -11.82
N GLY A 141 11.62 3.26 -10.65
CA GLY A 141 10.20 3.49 -10.49
C GLY A 141 9.85 4.27 -9.23
N GLN A 142 8.58 4.65 -9.11
CA GLN A 142 8.05 5.39 -7.96
C GLN A 142 6.77 4.73 -7.46
N VAL A 143 6.56 4.75 -6.14
CA VAL A 143 5.32 4.31 -5.53
C VAL A 143 4.82 5.36 -4.52
N LEU A 144 3.52 5.48 -4.38
CA LEU A 144 2.86 6.21 -3.30
C LEU A 144 1.70 5.39 -2.76
N VAL A 145 1.37 5.61 -1.49
CA VAL A 145 0.21 4.98 -0.86
C VAL A 145 -1.06 5.44 -1.56
N PHE A 146 -1.90 4.50 -1.96
CA PHE A 146 -3.15 4.75 -2.69
C PHE A 146 -4.05 5.79 -2.03
N HIS A 147 -4.23 5.70 -0.70
CA HIS A 147 -5.02 6.65 0.07
C HIS A 147 -4.44 8.06 0.04
N ASP A 148 -3.12 8.18 0.00
CA ASP A 148 -2.43 9.47 -0.08
C ASP A 148 -2.58 10.09 -1.48
N VAL A 149 -2.38 9.30 -2.55
CA VAL A 149 -2.52 9.74 -3.94
C VAL A 149 -3.91 10.29 -4.20
N LEU A 150 -4.95 9.60 -3.73
CA LEU A 150 -6.34 9.96 -3.97
C LEU A 150 -6.94 10.90 -2.92
N GLY A 151 -6.20 11.24 -1.86
CA GLY A 151 -6.68 12.13 -0.81
C GLY A 151 -7.89 11.55 -0.07
N ILE A 152 -7.88 10.24 0.22
CA ILE A 152 -8.96 9.56 0.95
C ILE A 152 -8.91 9.91 2.44
N GLU A 153 -7.70 10.10 2.99
CA GLU A 153 -7.48 10.43 4.38
C GLU A 153 -7.11 11.91 4.57
N LYS A 154 -7.70 12.53 5.61
CA LYS A 154 -7.38 13.91 6.01
C LYS A 154 -6.36 13.89 7.14
N ARG A 155 -5.11 13.58 6.81
CA ARG A 155 -3.97 13.61 7.75
C ARG A 155 -2.85 14.52 7.25
N VAL A 156 -1.93 14.87 8.13
CA VAL A 156 -0.69 15.53 7.74
C VAL A 156 0.14 14.54 6.91
N LEU A 157 0.47 14.92 5.69
CA LEU A 157 1.21 14.07 4.77
C LEU A 157 2.72 14.33 4.87
N PRO A 158 3.54 13.31 4.65
CA PRO A 158 4.97 13.48 4.42
C PRO A 158 5.24 14.43 3.24
N LYS A 159 6.36 15.17 3.28
CA LYS A 159 6.75 16.17 2.26
C LYS A 159 6.76 15.59 0.83
N PHE A 160 7.09 14.32 0.68
CA PHE A 160 7.22 13.66 -0.62
C PHE A 160 5.88 13.26 -1.25
N VAL A 161 4.78 13.33 -0.51
CA VAL A 161 3.47 12.95 -1.01
C VAL A 161 2.84 14.09 -1.79
N ARG A 162 2.45 13.80 -3.03
CA ARG A 162 1.59 14.65 -3.85
C ARG A 162 0.21 14.04 -3.93
N ARG A 163 -0.83 14.79 -3.59
CA ARG A 163 -2.21 14.42 -3.85
C ARG A 163 -2.58 14.74 -5.29
N TYR A 164 -3.28 13.82 -5.94
CA TYR A 164 -3.80 13.98 -7.30
C TYR A 164 -5.33 14.12 -7.33
N ALA A 165 -6.00 13.79 -6.22
CA ALA A 165 -7.44 13.97 -6.03
C ALA A 165 -7.77 14.32 -4.57
N ASP A 166 -9.01 14.76 -4.31
CA ASP A 166 -9.58 14.96 -2.97
C ASP A 166 -10.88 14.15 -2.82
N LEU A 167 -10.74 12.84 -2.72
CA LEU A 167 -11.89 11.96 -2.54
C LEU A 167 -12.52 12.10 -1.15
N HIS A 168 -11.76 12.53 -0.14
CA HIS A 168 -12.30 12.82 1.18
C HIS A 168 -13.30 13.98 1.13
N GLY A 169 -12.89 15.12 0.56
CA GLY A 169 -13.74 16.30 0.45
C GLY A 169 -14.99 16.02 -0.36
N THR A 170 -14.82 15.38 -1.53
CA THR A 170 -15.92 15.00 -2.43
C THR A 170 -16.90 14.05 -1.73
N GLY A 171 -16.40 13.01 -1.06
CA GLY A 171 -17.25 12.05 -0.36
C GLY A 171 -18.02 12.65 0.82
N VAL A 172 -17.38 13.51 1.60
CA VAL A 172 -18.05 14.21 2.72
C VAL A 172 -19.11 15.17 2.21
N ALA A 173 -18.85 15.89 1.09
CA ALA A 173 -19.84 16.78 0.47
C ALA A 173 -21.08 16.00 0.00
N ALA A 174 -20.87 14.92 -0.75
CA ALA A 174 -21.96 14.08 -1.24
C ALA A 174 -22.80 13.45 -0.12
N LEU A 175 -22.17 12.98 0.95
CA LEU A 175 -22.91 12.44 2.11
C LEU A 175 -23.70 13.50 2.87
N LYS A 176 -23.21 14.75 2.93
CA LYS A 176 -23.95 15.86 3.53
C LYS A 176 -25.16 16.25 2.69
N GLU A 177 -25.02 16.29 1.36
CA GLU A 177 -26.09 16.56 0.41
C GLU A 177 -27.18 15.49 0.54
N PHE A 178 -26.83 14.22 0.41
CA PHE A 178 -27.76 13.10 0.63
C PHE A 178 -28.50 13.21 1.96
N ALA A 179 -27.80 13.52 3.06
CA ALA A 179 -28.44 13.67 4.36
C ALA A 179 -29.35 14.91 4.45
N ALA A 180 -29.11 15.96 3.66
CA ALA A 180 -29.98 17.12 3.56
C ALA A 180 -31.25 16.76 2.79
N ASP A 181 -31.12 16.12 1.63
CA ASP A 181 -32.24 15.71 0.79
C ASP A 181 -33.20 14.75 1.51
N VAL A 182 -32.65 13.80 2.27
CA VAL A 182 -33.46 12.91 3.13
C VAL A 182 -34.24 13.71 4.19
N ARG A 183 -33.62 14.72 4.81
CA ARG A 183 -34.29 15.52 5.84
C ARG A 183 -35.31 16.49 5.27
N SER A 184 -35.08 17.02 4.05
CA SER A 184 -36.03 17.90 3.36
C SER A 184 -37.17 17.15 2.69
N GLY A 185 -37.04 15.83 2.49
CA GLY A 185 -37.97 15.01 1.73
C GLY A 185 -37.76 15.11 0.20
N GLU A 186 -36.66 15.69 -0.26
CA GLU A 186 -36.28 15.72 -1.67
C GLU A 186 -35.81 14.36 -2.18
N PHE A 187 -35.29 13.51 -1.27
CA PHE A 187 -34.96 12.11 -1.54
C PHE A 187 -35.82 11.18 -0.65
N PRO A 188 -36.46 10.10 -1.22
CA PRO A 188 -36.49 9.77 -2.64
C PRO A 188 -37.46 10.65 -3.42
N ALA A 189 -37.06 11.08 -4.62
CA ALA A 189 -37.92 11.78 -5.56
C ALA A 189 -38.84 10.79 -6.28
N PRO A 190 -39.93 11.25 -6.97
CA PRO A 190 -40.91 10.37 -7.64
C PRO A 190 -40.30 9.35 -8.62
N GLN A 191 -39.20 9.70 -9.29
CA GLN A 191 -38.51 8.83 -10.23
C GLN A 191 -37.68 7.73 -9.53
N GLU A 192 -37.47 7.83 -8.25
CA GLU A 192 -36.67 6.89 -7.42
C GLU A 192 -37.55 5.95 -6.58
N VAL A 193 -38.90 6.03 -6.82
CA VAL A 193 -39.88 5.26 -6.07
C VAL A 193 -40.51 4.19 -6.97
N TYR A 194 -40.69 3.01 -6.45
CA TYR A 194 -41.45 1.95 -7.10
C TYR A 194 -42.92 2.11 -6.74
N GLY A 195 -43.78 2.30 -7.77
CA GLY A 195 -45.23 2.35 -7.62
C GLY A 195 -45.91 1.01 -7.89
N LEU A 196 -47.10 0.85 -7.37
CA LEU A 196 -48.05 -0.21 -7.77
C LEU A 196 -48.87 0.25 -8.98
N CYS A 197 -49.38 -0.68 -9.77
CA CYS A 197 -50.35 -0.33 -10.79
C CYS A 197 -51.69 0.09 -10.13
N ASP A 198 -52.48 0.91 -10.84
CA ASP A 198 -53.71 1.52 -10.29
C ASP A 198 -54.70 0.47 -9.79
N GLU A 199 -54.83 -0.67 -10.45
CA GLU A 199 -55.73 -1.77 -10.06
C GLU A 199 -55.40 -2.31 -8.69
N VAL A 200 -54.08 -2.52 -8.39
CA VAL A 200 -53.61 -3.02 -7.07
C VAL A 200 -53.79 -1.92 -6.01
N VAL A 201 -53.55 -0.66 -6.35
CA VAL A 201 -53.77 0.46 -5.46
C VAL A 201 -55.24 0.56 -5.04
N ASP A 202 -56.17 0.42 -5.98
CA ASP A 202 -57.60 0.48 -5.71
C ASP A 202 -58.07 -0.73 -4.86
N GLU A 203 -57.54 -1.90 -5.13
CA GLU A 203 -57.80 -3.10 -4.32
C GLU A 203 -57.33 -2.91 -2.87
N LEU A 204 -56.12 -2.32 -2.65
CA LEU A 204 -55.58 -2.04 -1.34
C LEU A 204 -56.38 -0.99 -0.55
N LYS A 205 -56.96 0.01 -1.20
CA LYS A 205 -57.87 1.01 -0.58
C LYS A 205 -59.10 0.33 0.03
N LEU A 206 -59.63 -0.73 -0.57
CA LEU A 206 -60.74 -1.51 -0.02
C LEU A 206 -60.42 -2.19 1.34
N TYR A 207 -59.15 -2.41 1.65
CA TYR A 207 -58.67 -2.92 2.93
C TYR A 207 -58.29 -1.83 3.93
N GLY A 208 -58.59 -0.54 3.66
CA GLY A 208 -58.30 0.55 4.57
C GLY A 208 -56.85 0.96 4.68
N LEU A 209 -56.05 0.59 3.69
CA LEU A 209 -54.61 0.93 3.58
C LEU A 209 -54.44 2.12 2.61
N GLY A 210 -55.11 3.23 2.90
CA GLY A 210 -55.02 4.47 2.13
C GLY A 210 -54.59 5.67 2.95
#